data_4fe9cb8666ada9d4b20c71e50d4102cc
#
_entry.id   4fe9cb8666ada9d4b20c71e50d4102cc
#
_cell.length_a   1.000
_cell.length_b   1.000
_cell.length_c   1.000
_cell.angle_alpha   90.00
_cell.angle_beta   90.00
_cell.angle_gamma   90.00
#
_symmetry.space_group_name_H-M   'P 1'
#
loop_
_entity.id
_entity.type
_entity.pdbx_description
1 polymer ?
#
loop_
_entity_poly.entity_id
_entity_poly.type
_entity_poly.pdbx_seq_one_letter_code
_entity_poly.pdbx_strand_id
1 'polypeptide(L)'
;MRIVANKNKKSKKKYPWRIILDNGRQIPVPSQHDFKSDFIQHHGCSLVGFYMALRFRGVKKNMQQCLQYARKKLKCGAKYPLTEIVKGINQICPRRPAMYHKSLTVEQLKTKLKKGYMVLFEEGNPIHTVVLLVDSKTGKIWRFSDGKKSVVTVKKENVRRCTNKTYRGVVIVK
;
A
#
# COMPACT_ATOMS: atom_id res chain seq x y z
N MET A 1 -12.52 11.04 1.79
CA MET A 1 -11.80 10.35 0.68
C MET A 1 -12.80 9.98 -0.41
N ARG A 2 -12.48 10.12 -1.70
CA ARG A 2 -13.28 9.63 -2.84
C ARG A 2 -12.47 8.65 -3.67
N ILE A 3 -13.11 7.62 -4.21
CA ILE A 3 -12.50 6.69 -5.15
C ILE A 3 -13.17 6.87 -6.50
N VAL A 4 -12.41 7.25 -7.50
CA VAL A 4 -12.91 7.53 -8.85
C VAL A 4 -12.25 6.63 -9.87
N ALA A 5 -13.06 6.21 -10.86
CA ALA A 5 -12.54 5.51 -12.03
C ALA A 5 -11.78 6.51 -12.94
N ASN A 6 -10.72 6.05 -13.54
CA ASN A 6 -10.00 6.84 -14.55
C ASN A 6 -10.78 6.80 -15.87
N LYS A 7 -11.72 7.73 -16.07
CA LYS A 7 -12.63 7.76 -17.23
C LYS A 7 -11.99 8.07 -18.59
N ASN A 8 -10.70 8.39 -18.66
CA ASN A 8 -10.08 8.78 -19.94
C ASN A 8 -9.84 7.55 -20.83
N LYS A 9 -10.79 7.25 -21.71
CA LYS A 9 -10.73 6.19 -22.72
C LYS A 9 -9.62 6.38 -23.77
N LYS A 10 -9.09 7.61 -23.96
CA LYS A 10 -8.09 7.94 -25.01
C LYS A 10 -6.63 7.82 -24.59
N SER A 11 -6.32 7.76 -23.32
CA SER A 11 -4.96 7.45 -22.87
C SER A 11 -4.95 6.01 -22.36
N LYS A 12 -4.02 5.18 -22.82
CA LYS A 12 -3.68 3.88 -22.22
C LYS A 12 -3.23 4.12 -20.78
N LYS A 13 -4.14 4.61 -19.91
CA LYS A 13 -3.80 4.96 -18.53
C LYS A 13 -3.65 3.69 -17.74
N LYS A 14 -2.45 3.57 -17.26
CA LYS A 14 -1.83 2.49 -16.52
C LYS A 14 -2.53 2.14 -15.20
N TYR A 15 -3.55 2.92 -14.75
CA TYR A 15 -4.18 2.76 -13.45
C TYR A 15 -5.69 2.91 -13.54
N PRO A 16 -6.48 1.85 -13.24
CA PRO A 16 -7.93 1.89 -13.38
C PRO A 16 -8.63 2.77 -12.33
N TRP A 17 -8.00 2.95 -11.16
CA TRP A 17 -8.58 3.70 -10.06
C TRP A 17 -7.66 4.80 -9.53
N ARG A 18 -8.29 5.81 -8.96
CA ARG A 18 -7.63 6.91 -8.27
C ARG A 18 -8.35 7.19 -6.95
N ILE A 19 -7.58 7.31 -5.88
CA ILE A 19 -8.05 7.74 -4.57
C ILE A 19 -7.81 9.25 -4.48
N ILE A 20 -8.84 10.01 -4.13
CA ILE A 20 -8.73 11.43 -3.84
C ILE A 20 -8.94 11.59 -2.34
N LEU A 21 -7.89 12.00 -1.64
CA LEU A 21 -7.94 12.30 -0.20
C LEU A 21 -8.70 13.61 0.05
N ASP A 22 -9.11 13.85 1.30
CA ASP A 22 -9.85 15.07 1.66
C ASP A 22 -9.02 16.35 1.46
N ASN A 23 -7.71 16.25 1.52
CA ASN A 23 -6.78 17.34 1.20
C ASN A 23 -6.48 17.50 -0.32
N GLY A 24 -7.26 16.86 -1.19
CA GLY A 24 -7.14 16.93 -2.64
C GLY A 24 -6.01 16.08 -3.25
N ARG A 25 -5.15 15.43 -2.44
CA ARG A 25 -4.11 14.55 -2.98
C ARG A 25 -4.70 13.38 -3.73
N GLN A 26 -4.04 13.02 -4.82
CA GLN A 26 -4.44 11.91 -5.68
C GLN A 26 -3.43 10.78 -5.60
N ILE A 27 -3.93 9.59 -5.30
CA ILE A 27 -3.15 8.36 -5.22
C ILE A 27 -3.64 7.44 -6.34
N PRO A 28 -2.87 7.26 -7.41
CA PRO A 28 -3.17 6.24 -8.41
C PRO A 28 -3.09 4.85 -7.77
N VAL A 29 -3.98 3.95 -8.18
CA VAL A 29 -4.00 2.55 -7.72
C VAL A 29 -3.51 1.67 -8.87
N PRO A 30 -2.21 1.34 -8.94
CA PRO A 30 -1.67 0.51 -10.00
C PRO A 30 -1.96 -0.97 -9.74
N SER A 31 -2.00 -1.76 -10.82
CA SER A 31 -1.81 -3.20 -10.74
C SER A 31 -0.31 -3.51 -10.94
N GLN A 32 0.19 -4.54 -10.28
CA GLN A 32 1.52 -5.05 -10.58
C GLN A 32 1.62 -5.62 -12.00
N HIS A 33 0.51 -6.09 -12.56
CA HIS A 33 0.42 -6.61 -13.93
C HIS A 33 0.40 -5.50 -15.01
N ASP A 34 0.22 -4.23 -14.64
CA ASP A 34 0.31 -3.11 -15.59
C ASP A 34 1.75 -2.81 -16.06
N PHE A 35 2.74 -3.50 -15.51
CA PHE A 35 4.16 -3.29 -15.80
C PHE A 35 4.72 -4.42 -16.64
N LYS A 36 5.56 -4.06 -17.64
CA LYS A 36 6.22 -5.04 -18.52
C LYS A 36 7.29 -5.89 -17.83
N SER A 37 7.72 -5.51 -16.63
CA SER A 37 8.74 -6.23 -15.88
C SER A 37 8.13 -7.46 -15.22
N ASP A 38 8.55 -8.67 -15.63
CA ASP A 38 8.16 -9.93 -15.00
C ASP A 38 8.38 -9.92 -13.50
N PHE A 39 9.47 -9.29 -13.07
CA PHE A 39 9.77 -9.12 -11.66
C PHE A 39 8.66 -8.35 -10.92
N ILE A 40 8.15 -7.24 -11.50
CA ILE A 40 7.05 -6.48 -10.87
C ILE A 40 5.76 -7.29 -10.93
N GLN A 41 5.51 -8.04 -12.01
CA GLN A 41 4.30 -8.85 -12.15
C GLN A 41 4.20 -9.94 -11.08
N HIS A 42 5.31 -10.58 -10.72
CA HIS A 42 5.32 -11.68 -9.76
C HIS A 42 5.60 -11.25 -8.31
N HIS A 43 6.35 -10.17 -8.11
CA HIS A 43 6.82 -9.75 -6.77
C HIS A 43 6.48 -8.29 -6.42
N GLY A 44 5.70 -7.63 -7.25
CA GLY A 44 5.50 -6.17 -7.18
C GLY A 44 4.47 -5.69 -6.17
N CYS A 45 3.74 -6.56 -5.47
CA CYS A 45 2.68 -6.11 -4.55
C CYS A 45 3.20 -5.16 -3.46
N SER A 46 4.32 -5.47 -2.83
CA SER A 46 4.95 -4.60 -1.82
C SER A 46 5.51 -3.32 -2.44
N LEU A 47 6.01 -3.38 -3.68
CA LEU A 47 6.45 -2.20 -4.42
C LEU A 47 5.27 -1.27 -4.77
N VAL A 48 4.10 -1.84 -5.12
CA VAL A 48 2.85 -1.09 -5.28
C VAL A 48 2.47 -0.42 -3.96
N GLY A 49 2.53 -1.14 -2.85
CA GLY A 49 2.31 -0.60 -1.51
C GLY A 49 3.26 0.56 -1.18
N PHE A 50 4.56 0.39 -1.47
CA PHE A 50 5.56 1.45 -1.31
C PHE A 50 5.24 2.70 -2.14
N TYR A 51 4.93 2.52 -3.41
CA TYR A 51 4.51 3.59 -4.29
C TYR A 51 3.28 4.33 -3.74
N MET A 52 2.23 3.59 -3.36
CA MET A 52 1.01 4.19 -2.81
C MET A 52 1.29 4.94 -1.50
N ALA A 53 2.14 4.41 -0.62
CA ALA A 53 2.55 5.06 0.61
C ALA A 53 3.29 6.38 0.36
N LEU A 54 4.21 6.43 -0.61
CA LEU A 54 4.89 7.65 -1.01
C LEU A 54 3.91 8.67 -1.60
N ARG A 55 2.97 8.23 -2.44
CA ARG A 55 1.90 9.11 -2.98
C ARG A 55 0.98 9.62 -1.87
N PHE A 56 0.66 8.80 -0.90
CA PHE A 56 -0.11 9.20 0.29
C PHE A 56 0.61 10.31 1.07
N ARG A 57 1.93 10.25 1.16
CA ARG A 57 2.79 11.28 1.76
C ARG A 57 2.98 12.54 0.89
N GLY A 58 2.49 12.53 -0.34
CA GLY A 58 2.64 13.63 -1.29
C GLY A 58 3.91 13.58 -2.14
N VAL A 59 4.71 12.52 -2.02
CA VAL A 59 5.90 12.32 -2.85
C VAL A 59 5.49 11.92 -4.27
N LYS A 60 5.98 12.65 -5.28
CA LYS A 60 5.59 12.46 -6.69
C LYS A 60 6.44 11.46 -7.47
N LYS A 61 7.07 10.48 -6.81
CA LYS A 61 7.79 9.41 -7.52
C LYS A 61 6.82 8.56 -8.33
N ASN A 62 7.24 8.14 -9.52
CA ASN A 62 6.54 7.13 -10.30
C ASN A 62 6.99 5.72 -9.90
N MET A 63 6.33 4.68 -10.43
CA MET A 63 6.62 3.29 -10.07
C MET A 63 8.05 2.87 -10.44
N GLN A 64 8.54 3.31 -11.61
CA GLN A 64 9.90 3.01 -12.04
C GLN A 64 10.96 3.62 -11.10
N GLN A 65 10.73 4.85 -10.64
CA GLN A 65 11.59 5.50 -9.64
C GLN A 65 11.54 4.78 -8.29
N CYS A 66 10.37 4.26 -7.90
CA CYS A 66 10.25 3.43 -6.70
C CYS A 66 11.03 2.13 -6.84
N LEU A 67 10.95 1.46 -7.99
CA LEU A 67 11.72 0.25 -8.30
C LEU A 67 13.24 0.51 -8.26
N GLN A 68 13.69 1.56 -8.92
CA GLN A 68 15.11 1.94 -8.92
C GLN A 68 15.61 2.25 -7.50
N TYR A 69 14.80 2.96 -6.71
CA TYR A 69 15.13 3.24 -5.32
C TYR A 69 15.24 1.97 -4.48
N ALA A 70 14.25 1.08 -4.59
CA ALA A 70 14.25 -0.18 -3.87
C ALA A 70 15.47 -1.04 -4.22
N ARG A 71 15.85 -1.14 -5.49
CA ARG A 71 17.02 -1.89 -5.93
C ARG A 71 18.35 -1.25 -5.49
N LYS A 72 18.52 0.06 -5.72
CA LYS A 72 19.80 0.75 -5.51
C LYS A 72 20.05 1.14 -4.05
N LYS A 73 19.03 1.60 -3.34
CA LYS A 73 19.17 2.14 -1.97
C LYS A 73 18.78 1.14 -0.89
N LEU A 74 17.72 0.37 -1.11
CA LEU A 74 17.28 -0.64 -0.15
C LEU A 74 17.91 -2.02 -0.43
N LYS A 75 18.67 -2.15 -1.52
CA LYS A 75 19.32 -3.41 -1.95
C LYS A 75 18.32 -4.59 -2.01
N CYS A 76 17.04 -4.31 -2.27
CA CYS A 76 16.02 -5.33 -2.43
C CYS A 76 16.29 -6.13 -3.71
N GLY A 77 16.54 -7.42 -3.57
CA GLY A 77 16.67 -8.38 -4.68
C GLY A 77 15.32 -8.85 -5.18
N ALA A 78 15.06 -10.16 -5.06
CA ALA A 78 13.81 -10.80 -5.50
C ALA A 78 12.60 -10.56 -4.57
N LYS A 79 12.77 -9.93 -3.42
CA LYS A 79 11.69 -9.69 -2.45
C LYS A 79 11.78 -8.25 -1.93
N TYR A 80 10.60 -7.66 -1.66
CA TYR A 80 10.47 -6.34 -1.03
C TYR A 80 9.78 -6.53 0.33
N PRO A 81 10.50 -6.94 1.37
CA PRO A 81 9.89 -7.12 2.68
C PRO A 81 9.40 -5.78 3.24
N LEU A 82 8.30 -5.79 3.98
CA LEU A 82 7.72 -4.58 4.56
C LEU A 82 8.70 -3.79 5.43
N THR A 83 9.65 -4.46 6.08
CA THR A 83 10.73 -3.81 6.85
C THR A 83 11.60 -2.91 5.99
N GLU A 84 11.95 -3.34 4.78
CA GLU A 84 12.72 -2.50 3.85
C GLU A 84 11.86 -1.39 3.25
N ILE A 85 10.58 -1.67 3.00
CA ILE A 85 9.62 -0.64 2.56
C ILE A 85 9.52 0.49 3.59
N VAL A 86 9.44 0.15 4.88
CA VAL A 86 9.44 1.16 5.98
C VAL A 86 10.72 1.98 5.96
N LYS A 87 11.90 1.34 5.84
CA LYS A 87 13.17 2.07 5.72
C LYS A 87 13.13 3.06 4.56
N GLY A 88 12.65 2.61 3.40
CA GLY A 88 12.53 3.46 2.21
C GLY A 88 11.59 4.64 2.41
N ILE A 89 10.41 4.42 3.02
CA ILE A 89 9.47 5.49 3.35
C ILE A 89 10.15 6.49 4.30
N ASN A 90 10.83 6.02 5.34
CA ASN A 90 11.42 6.86 6.37
C ASN A 90 12.63 7.65 5.85
N GLN A 91 13.43 7.08 4.98
CA GLN A 91 14.53 7.80 4.32
C GLN A 91 14.02 8.93 3.41
N ILE A 92 12.90 8.71 2.70
CA ILE A 92 12.32 9.72 1.80
C ILE A 92 11.46 10.74 2.57
N CYS A 93 10.81 10.32 3.66
CA CYS A 93 9.89 11.13 4.45
C CYS A 93 10.23 11.11 5.95
N PRO A 94 11.40 11.62 6.37
CA PRO A 94 11.89 11.45 7.73
C PRO A 94 11.03 12.17 8.80
N ARG A 95 10.39 13.29 8.44
CA ARG A 95 9.57 14.08 9.39
C ARG A 95 8.32 13.36 9.91
N ARG A 96 7.88 12.33 9.22
CA ARG A 96 6.68 11.55 9.59
C ARG A 96 6.96 10.07 9.34
N PRO A 97 7.68 9.39 10.22
CA PRO A 97 8.11 8.03 9.97
C PRO A 97 6.90 7.09 9.86
N ALA A 98 6.99 6.15 8.95
CA ALA A 98 6.15 4.97 8.92
C ALA A 98 6.61 4.02 10.03
N MET A 99 5.67 3.24 10.57
CA MET A 99 5.94 2.31 11.65
C MET A 99 5.68 0.89 11.18
N TYR A 100 6.63 0.01 11.44
CA TYR A 100 6.44 -1.43 11.25
C TYR A 100 6.00 -2.05 12.57
N HIS A 101 4.95 -2.86 12.50
CA HIS A 101 4.46 -3.66 13.61
C HIS A 101 4.48 -5.14 13.22
N LYS A 102 5.18 -5.95 13.98
CA LYS A 102 5.18 -7.40 13.79
C LYS A 102 3.81 -8.01 14.13
N SER A 103 3.10 -7.37 15.05
CA SER A 103 1.73 -7.75 15.42
C SER A 103 0.93 -6.52 15.85
N LEU A 104 -0.34 -6.49 15.48
CA LEU A 104 -1.33 -5.53 15.96
C LEU A 104 -2.63 -6.28 16.27
N THR A 105 -3.34 -5.84 17.29
CA THR A 105 -4.70 -6.33 17.52
C THR A 105 -5.67 -5.73 16.49
N VAL A 106 -6.81 -6.37 16.32
CA VAL A 106 -7.89 -5.87 15.44
C VAL A 106 -8.27 -4.44 15.82
N GLU A 107 -8.38 -4.16 17.11
CA GLU A 107 -8.78 -2.83 17.61
C GLU A 107 -7.70 -1.77 17.38
N GLN A 108 -6.44 -2.13 17.58
CA GLN A 108 -5.31 -1.24 17.25
C GLN A 108 -5.30 -0.90 15.75
N LEU A 109 -5.49 -1.90 14.89
CA LEU A 109 -5.55 -1.69 13.44
C LEU A 109 -6.73 -0.79 13.03
N LYS A 110 -7.92 -1.06 13.55
CA LYS A 110 -9.12 -0.23 13.33
C LYS A 110 -8.90 1.20 13.81
N THR A 111 -8.28 1.37 14.97
CA THR A 111 -7.99 2.69 15.53
C THR A 111 -7.03 3.48 14.62
N LYS A 112 -5.99 2.85 14.08
CA LYS A 112 -5.09 3.49 13.12
C LYS A 112 -5.82 3.89 11.84
N LEU A 113 -6.63 3.00 11.28
CA LEU A 113 -7.45 3.29 10.10
C LEU A 113 -8.42 4.45 10.34
N LYS A 114 -9.16 4.46 11.45
CA LYS A 114 -10.06 5.56 11.84
C LYS A 114 -9.34 6.91 11.99
N LYS A 115 -8.09 6.91 12.45
CA LYS A 115 -7.23 8.11 12.52
C LYS A 115 -6.69 8.54 11.15
N GLY A 116 -7.13 7.91 10.05
CA GLY A 116 -6.76 8.28 8.67
C GLY A 116 -5.36 7.80 8.25
N TYR A 117 -4.78 6.83 8.96
CA TYR A 117 -3.52 6.22 8.53
C TYR A 117 -3.76 5.29 7.33
N MET A 118 -2.83 5.27 6.40
CA MET A 118 -2.73 4.19 5.41
C MET A 118 -2.05 3.00 6.07
N VAL A 119 -2.56 1.81 5.78
CA VAL A 119 -2.00 0.56 6.29
C VAL A 119 -1.58 -0.31 5.12
N LEU A 120 -0.32 -0.74 5.11
CA LEU A 120 0.13 -1.84 4.26
C LEU A 120 0.09 -3.12 5.09
N PHE A 121 -0.54 -4.13 4.53
CA PHE A 121 -0.89 -5.34 5.26
C PHE A 121 -0.56 -6.57 4.41
N GLU A 122 0.15 -7.53 4.97
CA GLU A 122 0.46 -8.79 4.29
C GLU A 122 -0.62 -9.84 4.57
N GLU A 123 -1.16 -10.43 3.54
CA GLU A 123 -2.18 -11.48 3.63
C GLU A 123 -1.91 -12.63 2.65
N GLY A 124 -2.54 -13.76 2.90
CA GLY A 124 -2.61 -14.87 1.96
C GLY A 124 -1.39 -15.80 1.94
N ASN A 125 -1.53 -16.89 1.19
CA ASN A 125 -0.45 -17.80 0.82
C ASN A 125 -0.63 -18.11 -0.67
N PRO A 126 0.25 -17.63 -1.56
CA PRO A 126 1.47 -16.87 -1.26
C PRO A 126 1.21 -15.49 -0.62
N ILE A 127 2.21 -14.96 0.07
CA ILE A 127 2.12 -13.66 0.75
C ILE A 127 1.85 -12.56 -0.28
N HIS A 128 0.83 -11.76 -0.01
CA HIS A 128 0.45 -10.63 -0.84
C HIS A 128 0.28 -9.37 0.00
N THR A 129 0.90 -8.28 -0.44
CA THR A 129 0.77 -6.97 0.21
C THR A 129 -0.44 -6.24 -0.33
N VAL A 130 -1.31 -5.82 0.57
CA VAL A 130 -2.48 -5.00 0.25
C VAL A 130 -2.41 -3.65 0.97
N VAL A 131 -3.16 -2.68 0.46
CA VAL A 131 -3.28 -1.35 1.07
C VAL A 131 -4.69 -1.18 1.61
N LEU A 132 -4.79 -0.77 2.88
CA LEU A 132 -6.04 -0.42 3.53
C LEU A 132 -6.12 1.08 3.78
N LEU A 133 -7.29 1.65 3.50
CA LEU A 133 -7.64 3.04 3.81
C LEU A 133 -9.08 3.10 4.30
N VAL A 134 -9.37 4.03 5.19
CA VAL A 134 -10.76 4.31 5.60
C VAL A 134 -11.30 5.51 4.84
N ASP A 135 -12.54 5.42 4.42
CA ASP A 135 -13.31 6.56 3.95
C ASP A 135 -13.84 7.31 5.17
N SER A 136 -13.33 8.51 5.40
CA SER A 136 -13.69 9.35 6.54
C SER A 136 -15.17 9.70 6.62
N LYS A 137 -15.88 9.75 5.47
CA LYS A 137 -17.30 10.08 5.40
C LYS A 137 -18.21 8.91 5.73
N THR A 138 -17.84 7.73 5.24
CA THR A 138 -18.71 6.53 5.34
C THR A 138 -18.22 5.52 6.38
N GLY A 139 -17.00 5.70 6.92
CA GLY A 139 -16.36 4.74 7.80
C GLY A 139 -15.97 3.41 7.13
N LYS A 140 -16.23 3.26 5.82
CA LYS A 140 -15.91 2.04 5.07
C LYS A 140 -14.41 1.88 4.94
N ILE A 141 -13.92 0.66 5.18
CA ILE A 141 -12.51 0.31 4.97
C ILE A 141 -12.37 -0.23 3.55
N TRP A 142 -11.57 0.45 2.77
CA TRP A 142 -11.24 0.05 1.41
C TRP A 142 -9.93 -0.70 1.37
N ARG A 143 -9.92 -1.82 0.67
CA ARG A 143 -8.78 -2.64 0.35
C ARG A 143 -8.42 -2.45 -1.12
N PHE A 144 -7.17 -2.15 -1.36
CA PHE A 144 -6.59 -2.02 -2.70
C PHE A 144 -5.53 -3.09 -2.87
N SER A 145 -5.68 -3.85 -3.92
CA SER A 145 -4.78 -4.94 -4.26
C SER A 145 -4.79 -5.13 -5.75
N ASP A 146 -3.64 -5.13 -6.36
CA ASP A 146 -3.45 -5.47 -7.78
C ASP A 146 -4.40 -4.72 -8.73
N GLY A 147 -4.49 -3.41 -8.57
CA GLY A 147 -5.38 -2.55 -9.36
C GLY A 147 -6.86 -2.70 -9.03
N LYS A 148 -7.23 -3.63 -8.14
CA LYS A 148 -8.62 -3.86 -7.69
C LYS A 148 -8.91 -3.10 -6.40
N LYS A 149 -10.18 -2.84 -6.16
CA LYS A 149 -10.69 -2.28 -4.91
C LYS A 149 -11.84 -3.11 -4.38
N SER A 150 -11.92 -3.23 -3.06
CA SER A 150 -13.07 -3.84 -2.38
C SER A 150 -13.30 -3.17 -1.03
N VAL A 151 -14.52 -3.25 -0.53
CA VAL A 151 -14.83 -2.89 0.86
C VAL A 151 -14.58 -4.13 1.70
N VAL A 152 -13.90 -3.95 2.83
CA VAL A 152 -13.57 -5.05 3.72
C VAL A 152 -13.89 -4.71 5.17
N THR A 153 -14.09 -5.74 5.96
CA THR A 153 -14.15 -5.64 7.42
C THR A 153 -12.87 -6.24 7.99
N VAL A 154 -12.19 -5.51 8.86
CA VAL A 154 -11.03 -6.04 9.57
C VAL A 154 -11.52 -7.03 10.60
N LYS A 155 -11.19 -8.30 10.42
CA LYS A 155 -11.56 -9.42 11.27
C LYS A 155 -10.36 -9.94 12.06
N LYS A 156 -10.61 -10.67 13.13
CA LYS A 156 -9.59 -11.33 13.94
C LYS A 156 -8.68 -12.22 13.10
N GLU A 157 -9.24 -12.95 12.13
CA GLU A 157 -8.48 -13.84 11.24
C GLU A 157 -7.50 -13.06 10.33
N ASN A 158 -7.90 -11.90 9.82
CA ASN A 158 -7.01 -11.09 8.99
C ASN A 158 -5.78 -10.65 9.78
N VAL A 159 -5.98 -10.16 11.01
CA VAL A 159 -4.89 -9.74 11.89
C VAL A 159 -4.05 -10.94 12.33
N ARG A 160 -4.69 -12.07 12.68
CA ARG A 160 -3.99 -13.30 13.04
C ARG A 160 -3.07 -13.78 11.91
N ARG A 161 -3.52 -13.70 10.65
CA ARG A 161 -2.69 -14.03 9.49
C ARG A 161 -1.47 -13.14 9.38
N CYS A 162 -1.57 -11.87 9.71
CA CYS A 162 -0.44 -10.95 9.74
C CYS A 162 0.52 -11.13 10.90
N THR A 163 0.06 -11.69 11.98
CA THR A 163 0.86 -11.90 13.18
C THR A 163 1.46 -13.32 13.26
N ASN A 164 1.07 -14.20 12.34
CA ASN A 164 1.63 -15.55 12.26
C ASN A 164 3.08 -15.49 11.74
N LYS A 165 3.91 -16.48 12.07
CA LYS A 165 5.31 -16.62 11.61
C LYS A 165 5.45 -16.58 10.09
N THR A 166 4.40 -16.95 9.36
CA THR A 166 4.33 -16.95 7.89
C THR A 166 3.98 -15.56 7.31
N TYR A 167 3.46 -14.61 8.11
CA TYR A 167 2.98 -13.30 7.67
C TYR A 167 3.69 -12.22 8.46
N ARG A 168 4.27 -11.28 7.76
CA ARG A 168 5.38 -10.48 8.28
C ARG A 168 5.01 -9.04 8.61
N GLY A 169 3.79 -8.83 9.10
CA GLY A 169 3.52 -7.58 9.79
C GLY A 169 2.69 -6.56 9.02
N VAL A 170 2.60 -5.41 9.64
CA VAL A 170 1.77 -4.28 9.22
C VAL A 170 2.63 -3.02 9.20
N VAL A 171 2.52 -2.24 8.14
CA VAL A 171 3.14 -0.92 8.07
C VAL A 171 2.07 0.14 8.19
N ILE A 172 2.25 1.04 9.14
CA ILE A 172 1.38 2.18 9.39
C ILE A 172 2.04 3.42 8.82
N VAL A 173 1.34 4.11 7.93
CA VAL A 173 1.77 5.35 7.28
C VAL A 173 0.78 6.46 7.63
N LYS A 174 1.27 7.50 8.32
CA LYS A 174 0.46 8.66 8.71
C LYS A 174 0.44 9.72 7.61
#